data_aa5ae045aeae8e736b6dd934508eba04
#
_entry.id   aa5ae045aeae8e736b6dd934508eba04
#
_cell.length_a   1.000
_cell.length_b   1.000
_cell.length_c   1.000
_cell.angle_alpha   90.00
_cell.angle_beta   90.00
_cell.angle_gamma   90.00
#
_symmetry.space_group_name_H-M   'P 1'
#
loop_
_entity.id
_entity.type
_entity.pdbx_description
1 polymer ?
#
loop_
_entity_poly.entity_id
_entity_poly.type
_entity_poly.pdbx_seq_one_letter_code
_entity_poly.pdbx_strand_id
1 'polypeptide(L)'
;MVNKPKIQGTRFETATVNLLKKWGYKAYRLAEGGLKDEGDVQVELPKEVIFECKARQNLNIHQTYYKAKQKAGDKPLVLAWKNLVNKGSGVRRSPDGISTLYIVDEDLLKDLLENYG
;
A
#
# COMPACT_ATOMS: atom_id res chain seq x y z
N MET A 1 -20.55 -16.17 5.09
CA MET A 1 -19.56 -16.42 4.06
C MET A 1 -18.48 -15.34 4.09
N VAL A 2 -17.25 -15.75 4.03
CA VAL A 2 -16.15 -14.80 4.16
C VAL A 2 -15.78 -14.25 2.79
N ASN A 3 -15.59 -12.94 2.70
CA ASN A 3 -15.26 -12.26 1.47
C ASN A 3 -13.74 -12.37 1.22
N LYS A 4 -13.33 -13.21 0.27
CA LYS A 4 -11.92 -13.42 -0.02
C LYS A 4 -11.14 -12.15 -0.36
N PRO A 5 -11.65 -11.24 -1.21
CA PRO A 5 -10.91 -10.00 -1.48
C PRO A 5 -10.66 -9.17 -0.23
N LYS A 6 -11.63 -9.12 0.68
CA LYS A 6 -11.46 -8.37 1.92
C LYS A 6 -10.40 -9.02 2.82
N ILE A 7 -10.39 -10.35 2.89
CA ILE A 7 -9.38 -11.06 3.68
C ILE A 7 -7.99 -10.80 3.14
N GLN A 8 -7.83 -10.88 1.81
CA GLN A 8 -6.54 -10.66 1.18
C GLN A 8 -6.06 -9.23 1.39
N GLY A 9 -6.98 -8.26 1.32
CA GLY A 9 -6.67 -6.88 1.59
C GLY A 9 -6.17 -6.68 3.01
N THR A 10 -6.88 -7.24 3.99
CA THR A 10 -6.50 -7.15 5.39
C THR A 10 -5.14 -7.79 5.64
N ARG A 11 -4.91 -8.95 5.05
CA ARG A 11 -3.61 -9.63 5.20
C ARG A 11 -2.48 -8.80 4.62
N PHE A 12 -2.73 -8.15 3.49
CA PHE A 12 -1.70 -7.32 2.86
C PHE A 12 -1.42 -6.08 3.70
N GLU A 13 -2.45 -5.45 4.25
CA GLU A 13 -2.26 -4.31 5.15
C GLU A 13 -1.42 -4.71 6.36
N THR A 14 -1.75 -5.84 6.97
CA THR A 14 -1.02 -6.33 8.12
C THR A 14 0.43 -6.66 7.75
N ALA A 15 0.63 -7.31 6.61
CA ALA A 15 1.97 -7.63 6.14
C ALA A 15 2.79 -6.36 5.88
N THR A 16 2.14 -5.32 5.33
CA THR A 16 2.80 -4.05 5.08
C THR A 16 3.23 -3.39 6.39
N VAL A 17 2.34 -3.38 7.38
CA VAL A 17 2.68 -2.84 8.70
C VAL A 17 3.89 -3.59 9.29
N ASN A 18 3.85 -4.92 9.23
CA ASN A 18 4.94 -5.73 9.79
C ASN A 18 6.26 -5.50 9.07
N LEU A 19 6.20 -5.34 7.76
CA LEU A 19 7.40 -5.05 6.97
C LEU A 19 8.01 -3.70 7.36
N LEU A 20 7.16 -2.68 7.49
CA LEU A 20 7.63 -1.35 7.88
C LEU A 20 8.22 -1.36 9.30
N LYS A 21 7.61 -2.10 10.21
CA LYS A 21 8.15 -2.26 11.56
C LYS A 21 9.49 -2.98 11.53
N LYS A 22 9.62 -3.99 10.68
CA LYS A 22 10.88 -4.70 10.53
C LYS A 22 11.99 -3.78 10.05
N TRP A 23 11.64 -2.79 9.23
CA TRP A 23 12.59 -1.80 8.75
C TRP A 23 12.89 -0.70 9.78
N GLY A 24 12.22 -0.74 10.93
CA GLY A 24 12.49 0.19 12.00
C GLY A 24 11.55 1.38 12.10
N TYR A 25 10.43 1.34 11.38
CA TYR A 25 9.48 2.45 11.39
C TYR A 25 8.26 2.12 12.24
N LYS A 26 7.61 3.15 12.76
CA LYS A 26 6.31 3.00 13.41
C LYS A 26 5.23 3.01 12.33
N ALA A 27 4.44 1.97 12.29
CA ALA A 27 3.40 1.84 11.29
C ALA A 27 2.16 1.23 11.90
N TYR A 28 0.99 1.59 11.37
CA TYR A 28 -0.28 1.08 11.87
C TYR A 28 -1.35 1.22 10.80
N ARG A 29 -2.40 0.41 10.94
CA ARG A 29 -3.54 0.47 10.03
C ARG A 29 -4.48 1.59 10.44
N LEU A 30 -5.07 2.27 9.45
CA LEU A 30 -5.97 3.39 9.68
C LEU A 30 -7.45 3.01 9.66
N ALA A 31 -7.79 1.83 9.22
CA ALA A 31 -9.17 1.45 8.96
C ALA A 31 -9.98 1.11 10.22
N GLU A 32 -9.43 1.32 11.38
CA GLU A 32 -10.12 1.03 12.61
C GLU A 32 -11.26 2.01 12.80
N GLY A 33 -12.30 1.64 13.44
CA GLY A 33 -13.42 2.54 13.71
C GLY A 33 -14.53 2.50 12.69
N GLY A 34 -14.50 1.54 11.78
CA GLY A 34 -15.62 1.32 10.88
C GLY A 34 -15.70 2.27 9.71
N LEU A 35 -14.69 3.06 9.47
CA LEU A 35 -14.65 3.91 8.31
C LEU A 35 -14.36 3.09 7.07
N LYS A 36 -14.56 3.69 5.91
CA LYS A 36 -14.46 2.96 4.65
C LYS A 36 -13.05 2.94 4.06
N ASP A 37 -12.09 3.33 4.83
CA ASP A 37 -10.73 3.52 4.32
C ASP A 37 -9.86 2.30 4.54
N GLU A 38 -10.44 1.12 4.33
CA GLU A 38 -9.65 -0.10 4.36
C GLU A 38 -8.54 0.00 3.35
N GLY A 39 -7.42 -0.54 3.71
CA GLY A 39 -6.28 -0.55 2.83
C GLY A 39 -5.23 0.47 3.17
N ASP A 40 -5.54 1.37 4.07
CA ASP A 40 -4.61 2.43 4.43
C ASP A 40 -3.70 2.00 5.58
N VAL A 41 -2.42 2.28 5.42
CA VAL A 41 -1.41 2.11 6.46
C VAL A 41 -0.68 3.43 6.58
N GLN A 42 -0.46 3.86 7.80
CA GLN A 42 0.27 5.09 8.05
C GLN A 42 1.60 4.79 8.70
N VAL A 43 2.64 5.49 8.26
CA VAL A 43 3.97 5.43 8.81
C VAL A 43 4.31 6.76 9.43
N GLU A 44 4.82 6.73 10.67
CA GLU A 44 5.29 7.96 11.31
C GLU A 44 6.76 8.15 10.95
N LEU A 45 7.01 9.15 10.17
CA LEU A 45 8.33 9.62 9.80
C LEU A 45 8.37 11.09 10.15
N PRO A 46 9.40 11.86 9.78
CA PRO A 46 9.32 13.33 9.92
C PRO A 46 8.04 13.86 9.28
N LYS A 47 7.57 13.24 8.22
CA LYS A 47 6.24 13.48 7.67
C LYS A 47 5.49 12.17 7.65
N GLU A 48 4.23 12.19 8.05
CA GLU A 48 3.41 11.01 8.00
C GLU A 48 3.19 10.59 6.55
N VAL A 49 3.40 9.33 6.25
CA VAL A 49 3.23 8.78 4.90
C VAL A 49 2.11 7.76 4.92
N ILE A 50 1.21 7.88 3.96
CA ILE A 50 0.07 6.96 3.84
C ILE A 50 0.39 5.94 2.77
N PHE A 51 0.17 4.66 3.10
CA PHE A 51 0.27 3.57 2.14
C PHE A 51 -1.12 3.07 1.83
N GLU A 52 -1.52 3.20 0.58
CA GLU A 52 -2.77 2.60 0.09
C GLU A 52 -2.43 1.20 -0.41
N CYS A 53 -2.95 0.19 0.26
CA CYS A 53 -2.61 -1.20 -0.03
C CYS A 53 -3.70 -1.86 -0.86
N LYS A 54 -3.32 -2.40 -2.02
CA LYS A 54 -4.23 -3.10 -2.91
C LYS A 54 -3.67 -4.46 -3.27
N ALA A 55 -4.42 -5.51 -2.95
CA ALA A 55 -4.09 -6.89 -3.31
C ALA A 55 -5.08 -7.33 -4.36
N ARG A 56 -4.73 -7.18 -5.63
CA ARG A 56 -5.65 -7.39 -6.74
C ARG A 56 -4.95 -7.97 -7.95
N GLN A 57 -5.72 -8.68 -8.77
CA GLN A 57 -5.23 -9.20 -10.03
C GLN A 57 -4.98 -8.08 -11.04
N ASN A 58 -5.93 -7.17 -11.14
CA ASN A 58 -5.86 -6.02 -12.04
C ASN A 58 -6.07 -4.74 -11.26
N LEU A 59 -5.42 -3.69 -11.69
CA LEU A 59 -5.52 -2.41 -11.00
C LEU A 59 -5.47 -1.27 -12.01
N ASN A 60 -6.48 -0.41 -11.95
CA ASN A 60 -6.43 0.86 -12.68
C ASN A 60 -5.58 1.80 -11.83
N ILE A 61 -4.32 1.91 -12.18
CA ILE A 61 -3.33 2.60 -11.35
C ILE A 61 -3.69 4.07 -11.18
N HIS A 62 -3.94 4.77 -12.26
CA HIS A 62 -4.23 6.21 -12.18
C HIS A 62 -5.47 6.51 -11.35
N GLN A 63 -6.55 5.79 -11.61
CA GLN A 63 -7.78 6.03 -10.87
C GLN A 63 -7.63 5.71 -9.39
N THR A 64 -6.97 4.59 -9.09
CA THR A 64 -6.75 4.17 -7.72
C THR A 64 -5.88 5.17 -6.97
N TYR A 65 -4.80 5.60 -7.62
CA TYR A 65 -3.89 6.58 -7.03
C TYR A 65 -4.60 7.90 -6.77
N TYR A 66 -5.37 8.37 -7.73
CA TYR A 66 -6.08 9.65 -7.59
C TYR A 66 -7.05 9.63 -6.41
N LYS A 67 -7.84 8.55 -6.29
CA LYS A 67 -8.78 8.43 -5.18
C LYS A 67 -8.07 8.36 -3.83
N ALA A 68 -7.00 7.60 -3.76
CA ALA A 68 -6.23 7.48 -2.53
C ALA A 68 -5.57 8.81 -2.16
N LYS A 69 -5.09 9.54 -3.15
CA LYS A 69 -4.48 10.84 -2.91
C LYS A 69 -5.47 11.83 -2.32
N GLN A 70 -6.72 11.79 -2.77
CA GLN A 70 -7.76 12.64 -2.21
C GLN A 70 -8.01 12.32 -0.74
N LYS A 71 -7.99 11.05 -0.36
CA LYS A 71 -8.14 10.66 1.03
C LYS A 71 -6.95 11.07 1.87
N ALA A 72 -5.76 10.94 1.32
CA ALA A 72 -4.54 11.27 2.04
C ALA A 72 -4.38 12.78 2.28
N GLY A 73 -5.06 13.59 1.46
CA GLY A 73 -4.96 15.03 1.58
C GLY A 73 -3.58 15.52 1.20
N ASP A 74 -2.91 16.21 2.12
CA ASP A 74 -1.58 16.75 1.87
C ASP A 74 -0.46 15.81 2.29
N LYS A 75 -0.81 14.63 2.82
CA LYS A 75 0.21 13.66 3.21
C LYS A 75 0.77 12.94 2.00
N PRO A 76 2.06 12.63 2.00
CA PRO A 76 2.64 11.81 0.94
C PRO A 76 1.95 10.46 0.85
N LEU A 77 1.77 9.97 -0.37
CA LEU A 77 1.05 8.72 -0.61
C LEU A 77 1.93 7.74 -1.39
N VAL A 78 1.93 6.51 -0.94
CA VAL A 78 2.54 5.39 -1.66
C VAL A 78 1.43 4.40 -1.95
N LEU A 79 1.26 4.02 -3.22
CA LEU A 79 0.33 2.98 -3.59
C LEU A 79 1.09 1.65 -3.62
N ALA A 80 0.73 0.76 -2.71
CA ALA A 80 1.34 -0.57 -2.63
C ALA A 80 0.41 -1.56 -3.32
N TRP A 81 0.90 -2.21 -4.37
CA TRP A 81 0.11 -3.14 -5.15
C TRP A 81 0.73 -4.53 -5.12
N LYS A 82 0.01 -5.46 -4.49
CA LYS A 82 0.37 -6.87 -4.53
C LYS A 82 -0.42 -7.52 -5.66
N ASN A 83 0.27 -7.93 -6.70
CA ASN A 83 -0.37 -8.43 -7.92
C ASN A 83 -0.72 -9.91 -7.75
N LEU A 84 -2.01 -10.21 -7.71
CA LEU A 84 -2.49 -11.58 -7.54
C LEU A 84 -2.62 -12.27 -8.89
N VAL A 85 -2.51 -13.60 -8.89
CA VAL A 85 -2.75 -14.39 -10.10
C VAL A 85 -4.24 -14.65 -10.27
N ASN A 86 -4.60 -15.12 -11.45
CA ASN A 86 -6.01 -15.32 -11.82
C ASN A 86 -6.73 -16.33 -10.96
N LYS A 87 -6.03 -17.32 -10.46
CA LYS A 87 -6.67 -18.46 -9.78
C LYS A 87 -6.18 -18.55 -8.35
N GLY A 88 -7.14 -18.65 -7.44
CA GLY A 88 -6.85 -18.88 -6.04
C GLY A 88 -6.12 -17.71 -5.40
N SER A 89 -5.25 -18.03 -4.48
CA SER A 89 -4.53 -17.04 -3.68
C SER A 89 -3.10 -16.82 -4.14
N GLY A 90 -2.75 -17.29 -5.36
CA GLY A 90 -1.41 -17.11 -5.87
C GLY A 90 -1.05 -15.65 -6.07
N VAL A 91 0.23 -15.38 -6.10
CA VAL A 91 0.77 -14.03 -6.29
C VAL A 91 1.68 -14.05 -7.51
N ARG A 92 1.49 -13.08 -8.39
CA ARG A 92 2.35 -12.93 -9.56
C ARG A 92 3.69 -12.34 -9.09
N ARG A 93 4.76 -12.95 -9.53
CA ARG A 93 6.10 -12.50 -9.16
C ARG A 93 6.93 -12.23 -10.40
N SER A 94 7.84 -11.27 -10.29
CA SER A 94 8.85 -11.08 -11.32
C SER A 94 9.85 -12.24 -11.25
N PRO A 95 10.73 -12.37 -12.26
CA PRO A 95 11.72 -13.45 -12.24
C PRO A 95 12.60 -13.49 -11.00
N ASP A 96 12.78 -12.35 -10.32
CA ASP A 96 13.56 -12.29 -9.09
C ASP A 96 12.69 -12.45 -7.83
N GLY A 97 11.41 -12.80 -7.99
CA GLY A 97 10.54 -13.13 -6.87
C GLY A 97 9.77 -11.99 -6.26
N ILE A 98 9.86 -10.79 -6.84
CA ILE A 98 9.15 -9.63 -6.30
C ILE A 98 7.67 -9.72 -6.66
N SER A 99 6.81 -9.59 -5.67
CA SER A 99 5.37 -9.68 -5.87
C SER A 99 4.65 -8.36 -5.60
N THR A 100 5.30 -7.41 -4.95
CA THR A 100 4.67 -6.14 -4.57
C THR A 100 5.42 -5.00 -5.21
N LEU A 101 4.67 -4.09 -5.83
CA LEU A 101 5.21 -2.87 -6.41
C LEU A 101 4.73 -1.69 -5.59
N TYR A 102 5.56 -0.66 -5.50
CA TYR A 102 5.21 0.57 -4.81
C TYR A 102 5.23 1.70 -5.82
N ILE A 103 4.13 2.42 -5.91
CA ILE A 103 3.92 3.48 -6.91
C ILE A 103 3.85 4.80 -6.19
N VAL A 104 4.66 5.75 -6.62
CA VAL A 104 4.73 7.09 -6.05
C VAL A 104 4.60 8.11 -7.17
N ASP A 105 4.14 9.32 -6.81
CA ASP A 105 4.10 10.37 -7.81
C ASP A 105 5.47 11.03 -7.96
N GLU A 106 5.56 11.94 -8.93
CA GLU A 106 6.81 12.60 -9.25
C GLU A 106 7.35 13.41 -8.09
N ASP A 107 6.47 14.06 -7.35
CA ASP A 107 6.88 14.89 -6.22
C ASP A 107 7.51 14.08 -5.11
N LEU A 108 6.88 12.95 -4.78
CA LEU A 108 7.41 12.07 -3.74
C LEU A 108 8.72 11.42 -4.20
N LEU A 109 8.80 11.05 -5.46
CA LEU A 109 10.04 10.49 -5.99
C LEU A 109 11.18 11.49 -5.87
N LYS A 110 10.92 12.75 -6.16
CA LYS A 110 11.92 13.80 -6.02
C LYS A 110 12.40 13.91 -4.58
N ASP A 111 11.46 13.93 -3.63
CA ASP A 111 11.80 13.99 -2.21
C ASP A 111 12.66 12.80 -1.80
N LEU A 112 12.31 11.62 -2.24
CA LEU A 112 13.07 10.42 -1.91
C LEU A 112 14.49 10.49 -2.46
N LEU A 113 14.64 10.95 -3.68
CA LEU A 113 15.96 11.07 -4.30
C LEU A 113 16.82 12.12 -3.60
N GLU A 114 16.22 13.23 -3.20
CA GLU A 114 16.96 14.27 -2.49
C GLU A 114 17.45 13.82 -1.12
N ASN A 115 16.74 12.88 -0.51
CA ASN A 115 17.11 12.38 0.80
C ASN A 115 17.85 11.04 0.74
N TYR A 116 18.10 10.52 -0.45
CA TYR A 116 18.72 9.22 -0.61
C TYR A 116 20.22 9.26 -0.37
N GLY A 117 20.82 10.32 -0.78
CA GLY A 117 22.25 10.45 -0.62
C GLY A 117 22.61 10.99 0.72
#